data_3f7d99f04ac141b8bca58cdef675e47a
#
_entry.id   3f7d99f04ac141b8bca58cdef675e47a
#
_cell.length_a   1.000
_cell.length_b   1.000
_cell.length_c   1.000
_cell.angle_alpha   90.00
_cell.angle_beta   90.00
_cell.angle_gamma   90.00
#
_symmetry.space_group_name_H-M   'P 1'
#
loop_
_entity.id
_entity.type
_entity.pdbx_description
1 polymer ?
#
loop_
_entity_poly.entity_id
_entity_poly.type
_entity_poly.pdbx_seq_one_letter_code
_entity_poly.pdbx_strand_id
1 'polypeptide(L)'
;TKMIRLTVILVPTLLCFVLPAFYLVLAWIAPPEQLNGTEEIAALLPAGEQGLNVKQLMVYMIAQFLGPMFFLMIPLMVSTASAACSFVGERENSTMETLLLAPVSLRRIFRAKVAACTLLSLIAEAVSLAAFSAVMITGSILFSMPFYFNGSWAVLVFLLAPSVTLLGVTFMVLISGRSKSSMEAMQTSGYLVLPIVLLFVGQFTGLFTLGPFLLF
;
A
#
# COMPACT_ATOMS: atom_id res chain seq x y z
N THR A 1 4.20 22.28 -2.02
CA THR A 1 5.65 22.53 -2.06
C THR A 1 6.37 21.25 -2.49
N LYS A 2 7.61 21.38 -3.08
CA LYS A 2 8.41 20.23 -3.51
C LYS A 2 8.68 19.23 -2.37
N MET A 3 8.85 19.74 -1.15
CA MET A 3 9.07 18.89 0.05
C MET A 3 7.91 17.94 0.34
N ILE A 4 6.66 18.42 0.29
CA ILE A 4 5.50 17.57 0.58
C ILE A 4 5.40 16.41 -0.41
N ARG A 5 5.61 16.67 -1.70
CA ARG A 5 5.58 15.62 -2.73
C ARG A 5 6.68 14.58 -2.52
N LEU A 6 7.87 15.05 -2.15
CA LEU A 6 8.99 14.16 -1.86
C LEU A 6 8.70 13.27 -0.65
N THR A 7 8.18 13.84 0.44
CA THR A 7 7.84 13.10 1.65
C THR A 7 6.75 12.06 1.40
N VAL A 8 5.72 12.40 0.61
CA VAL A 8 4.60 11.51 0.28
C VAL A 8 5.06 10.27 -0.51
N ILE A 9 6.11 10.38 -1.31
CA ILE A 9 6.69 9.24 -2.04
C ILE A 9 7.74 8.52 -1.17
N LEU A 10 8.61 9.27 -0.51
CA LEU A 10 9.77 8.74 0.19
C LEU A 10 9.38 7.90 1.43
N VAL A 11 8.37 8.33 2.18
CA VAL A 11 7.94 7.61 3.39
C VAL A 11 7.42 6.20 3.07
N PRO A 12 6.47 5.99 2.14
CA PRO A 12 6.02 4.64 1.77
C PRO A 12 7.15 3.80 1.18
N THR A 13 8.01 4.39 0.35
CA THR A 13 9.14 3.68 -0.27
C THR A 13 10.13 3.20 0.78
N LEU A 14 10.49 4.06 1.75
CA LEU A 14 11.33 3.67 2.87
C LEU A 14 10.71 2.54 3.69
N LEU A 15 9.42 2.61 3.95
CA LEU A 15 8.70 1.60 4.72
C LEU A 15 8.70 0.26 3.99
N CYS A 16 8.48 0.25 2.67
CA CYS A 16 8.55 -0.94 1.82
C CYS A 16 9.96 -1.51 1.64
N PHE A 17 10.98 -0.72 1.89
CA PHE A 17 12.36 -1.18 1.87
C PHE A 17 12.81 -1.67 3.25
N VAL A 18 12.62 -0.83 4.27
CA VAL A 18 13.18 -1.06 5.62
C VAL A 18 12.49 -2.23 6.33
N LEU A 19 11.16 -2.31 6.27
CA LEU A 19 10.44 -3.39 6.96
C LEU A 19 10.80 -4.78 6.41
N PRO A 20 10.70 -5.07 5.11
CA PRO A 20 11.09 -6.37 4.61
C PRO A 20 12.58 -6.66 4.82
N ALA A 21 13.45 -5.66 4.66
CA ALA A 21 14.88 -5.82 4.92
C ALA A 21 15.16 -6.17 6.38
N PHE A 22 14.48 -5.52 7.33
CA PHE A 22 14.58 -5.83 8.75
C PHE A 22 14.13 -7.27 9.05
N TYR A 23 13.02 -7.72 8.46
CA TYR A 23 12.55 -9.09 8.61
C TYR A 23 13.49 -10.12 7.98
N LEU A 24 14.12 -9.81 6.83
CA LEU A 24 15.14 -10.69 6.24
C LEU A 24 16.36 -10.82 7.15
N VAL A 25 16.81 -9.73 7.76
CA VAL A 25 17.91 -9.73 8.72
C VAL A 25 17.54 -10.55 9.96
N LEU A 26 16.31 -10.39 10.49
CA LEU A 26 15.82 -11.20 11.60
C LEU A 26 15.80 -12.70 11.24
N ALA A 27 15.27 -13.05 10.07
CA ALA A 27 15.24 -14.43 9.59
C ALA A 27 16.64 -15.04 9.40
N TRP A 28 17.63 -14.19 9.08
CA TRP A 28 19.01 -14.63 8.93
C TRP A 28 19.70 -14.90 10.27
N ILE A 29 19.46 -14.02 11.27
CA ILE A 29 20.10 -14.07 12.60
C ILE A 29 19.38 -15.07 13.52
N ALA A 30 18.08 -15.26 13.37
CA ALA A 30 17.27 -16.09 14.25
C ALA A 30 17.74 -17.56 14.24
N PRO A 31 18.07 -18.15 15.41
CA PRO A 31 18.38 -19.57 15.50
C PRO A 31 17.12 -20.38 15.25
N PRO A 32 17.21 -21.49 14.49
CA PRO A 32 16.05 -22.31 14.11
C PRO A 32 15.26 -22.87 15.30
N GLU A 33 15.94 -23.08 16.44
CA GLU A 33 15.38 -23.68 17.64
C GLU A 33 14.43 -22.77 18.44
N GLN A 34 14.48 -21.47 18.23
CA GLN A 34 13.64 -20.50 18.97
C GLN A 34 12.31 -20.18 18.27
N LEU A 35 12.06 -20.73 17.09
CA LEU A 35 10.88 -20.45 16.29
C LEU A 35 9.80 -21.54 16.49
N ASN A 36 9.52 -21.84 17.77
CA ASN A 36 8.41 -22.73 18.15
C ASN A 36 7.06 -22.08 17.72
N GLY A 37 6.19 -22.82 17.08
CA GLY A 37 4.90 -22.35 16.55
C GLY A 37 4.83 -22.25 15.03
N THR A 38 5.93 -22.52 14.32
CA THR A 38 5.96 -22.53 12.86
C THR A 38 5.19 -23.70 12.26
N GLU A 39 4.96 -24.77 13.02
CA GLU A 39 4.15 -25.92 12.58
C GLU A 39 2.67 -25.53 12.40
N GLU A 40 2.13 -24.69 13.28
CA GLU A 40 0.75 -24.17 13.14
C GLU A 40 0.63 -23.24 11.92
N ILE A 41 1.66 -22.43 11.67
CA ILE A 41 1.70 -21.53 10.51
C ILE A 41 1.90 -22.34 9.22
N ALA A 42 2.75 -23.37 9.25
CA ALA A 42 2.94 -24.28 8.12
C ALA A 42 1.66 -25.03 7.76
N ALA A 43 0.79 -25.34 8.73
CA ALA A 43 -0.52 -25.97 8.49
C ALA A 43 -1.51 -25.05 7.75
N LEU A 44 -1.31 -23.73 7.79
CA LEU A 44 -2.12 -22.73 7.06
C LEU A 44 -1.65 -22.53 5.61
N LEU A 45 -0.50 -23.12 5.23
CA LEU A 45 0.04 -23.02 3.87
C LEU A 45 -0.72 -23.93 2.89
N PRO A 46 -0.81 -23.52 1.62
CA PRO A 46 -1.27 -24.39 0.55
C PRO A 46 -0.42 -25.67 0.47
N ALA A 47 -1.05 -26.80 0.14
CA ALA A 47 -0.45 -28.14 0.16
C ALA A 47 0.85 -28.29 -0.67
N GLY A 48 1.16 -27.37 -1.58
CA GLY A 48 2.39 -27.35 -2.38
C GLY A 48 3.62 -26.75 -1.69
N GLU A 49 3.47 -26.12 -0.52
CA GLU A 49 4.53 -25.35 0.13
C GLU A 49 4.87 -25.82 1.55
N GLN A 50 4.38 -26.99 1.92
CA GLN A 50 4.56 -27.57 3.27
C GLN A 50 5.99 -28.05 3.59
N GLY A 51 6.93 -27.95 2.63
CA GLY A 51 8.32 -28.37 2.78
C GLY A 51 9.32 -27.24 3.05
N LEU A 52 8.84 -26.03 3.32
CA LEU A 52 9.71 -24.88 3.53
C LEU A 52 10.38 -24.91 4.91
N ASN A 53 11.68 -24.60 4.93
CA ASN A 53 12.39 -24.35 6.19
C ASN A 53 11.80 -23.12 6.90
N VAL A 54 11.94 -23.08 8.24
CA VAL A 54 11.41 -21.98 9.06
C VAL A 54 11.83 -20.59 8.54
N LYS A 55 13.07 -20.44 8.11
CA LYS A 55 13.58 -19.19 7.52
C LYS A 55 12.88 -18.85 6.19
N GLN A 56 12.66 -19.87 5.38
CA GLN A 56 11.92 -19.75 4.13
C GLN A 56 10.46 -19.38 4.39
N LEU A 57 9.83 -20.00 5.39
CA LEU A 57 8.48 -19.69 5.81
C LEU A 57 8.32 -18.22 6.18
N MET A 58 9.26 -17.63 6.92
CA MET A 58 9.24 -16.20 7.28
C MET A 58 9.26 -15.32 6.04
N VAL A 59 10.15 -15.60 5.08
CA VAL A 59 10.23 -14.83 3.83
C VAL A 59 8.93 -14.95 3.02
N TYR A 60 8.36 -16.14 2.97
CA TYR A 60 7.08 -16.41 2.32
C TYR A 60 5.94 -15.60 2.95
N MET A 61 5.87 -15.58 4.28
CA MET A 61 4.86 -14.81 5.01
C MET A 61 4.93 -13.31 4.71
N ILE A 62 6.14 -12.76 4.59
CA ILE A 62 6.32 -11.36 4.20
C ILE A 62 5.81 -11.13 2.78
N ALA A 63 6.19 -12.01 1.85
CA ALA A 63 5.82 -11.86 0.45
C ALA A 63 4.31 -12.01 0.20
N GLN A 64 3.66 -12.97 0.83
CA GLN A 64 2.28 -13.35 0.51
C GLN A 64 1.23 -12.74 1.44
N PHE A 65 1.60 -12.34 2.65
CA PHE A 65 0.66 -11.74 3.61
C PHE A 65 0.94 -10.27 3.85
N LEU A 66 2.14 -9.90 4.29
CA LEU A 66 2.45 -8.50 4.62
C LEU A 66 2.60 -7.64 3.36
N GLY A 67 3.21 -8.17 2.30
CA GLY A 67 3.41 -7.46 1.05
C GLY A 67 2.13 -6.90 0.47
N PRO A 68 1.10 -7.72 0.17
CA PRO A 68 -0.18 -7.27 -0.35
C PRO A 68 -0.85 -6.20 0.51
N MET A 69 -0.77 -6.32 1.84
CA MET A 69 -1.30 -5.32 2.78
C MET A 69 -0.65 -3.95 2.55
N PHE A 70 0.66 -3.89 2.54
CA PHE A 70 1.37 -2.61 2.33
C PHE A 70 1.07 -2.03 0.95
N PHE A 71 1.03 -2.88 -0.08
CA PHE A 71 0.74 -2.45 -1.44
C PHE A 71 -0.69 -1.95 -1.67
N LEU A 72 -1.65 -2.32 -0.85
CA LEU A 72 -3.00 -1.72 -0.87
C LEU A 72 -3.06 -0.43 -0.03
N MET A 73 -2.29 -0.35 1.06
CA MET A 73 -2.26 0.85 1.91
C MET A 73 -1.52 2.02 1.27
N ILE A 74 -0.43 1.78 0.53
CA ILE A 74 0.39 2.83 -0.07
C ILE A 74 -0.42 3.72 -1.03
N PRO A 75 -1.06 3.18 -2.09
CA PRO A 75 -1.82 3.99 -3.02
C PRO A 75 -2.98 4.72 -2.34
N LEU A 76 -3.59 4.12 -1.32
CA LEU A 76 -4.64 4.77 -0.54
C LEU A 76 -4.09 5.98 0.23
N MET A 77 -3.00 5.81 0.98
CA MET A 77 -2.40 6.89 1.77
C MET A 77 -1.88 8.02 0.88
N VAL A 78 -1.18 7.69 -0.20
CA VAL A 78 -0.63 8.70 -1.12
C VAL A 78 -1.73 9.44 -1.87
N SER A 79 -2.77 8.75 -2.34
CA SER A 79 -3.89 9.36 -3.05
C SER A 79 -4.70 10.28 -2.14
N THR A 80 -5.02 9.86 -0.92
CA THR A 80 -5.76 10.68 0.03
C THR A 80 -4.96 11.89 0.49
N ALA A 81 -3.67 11.74 0.79
CA ALA A 81 -2.80 12.84 1.18
C ALA A 81 -2.63 13.87 0.04
N SER A 82 -2.37 13.42 -1.18
CA SER A 82 -2.21 14.30 -2.33
C SER A 82 -3.52 15.01 -2.69
N ALA A 83 -4.66 14.31 -2.59
CA ALA A 83 -5.97 14.89 -2.83
C ALA A 83 -6.36 15.89 -1.73
N ALA A 84 -6.08 15.62 -0.45
CA ALA A 84 -6.28 16.57 0.64
C ALA A 84 -5.54 17.88 0.39
N CYS A 85 -4.25 17.79 0.09
CA CYS A 85 -3.42 18.96 -0.23
C CYS A 85 -3.91 19.71 -1.48
N SER A 86 -4.44 18.99 -2.48
CA SER A 86 -4.87 19.59 -3.74
C SER A 86 -6.25 20.25 -3.66
N PHE A 87 -7.21 19.66 -2.92
CA PHE A 87 -8.58 20.15 -2.87
C PHE A 87 -8.84 21.01 -1.63
N VAL A 88 -8.45 20.53 -0.45
CA VAL A 88 -8.67 21.25 0.81
C VAL A 88 -7.60 22.32 1.03
N GLY A 89 -6.34 22.02 0.66
CA GLY A 89 -5.22 22.96 0.83
C GLY A 89 -5.37 24.25 0.04
N GLU A 90 -6.00 24.24 -1.14
CA GLU A 90 -6.28 25.47 -1.88
C GLU A 90 -7.35 26.31 -1.20
N ARG A 91 -8.33 25.70 -0.58
CA ARG A 91 -9.34 26.40 0.20
C ARG A 91 -8.75 26.96 1.49
N GLU A 92 -7.93 26.20 2.19
CA GLU A 92 -7.23 26.60 3.40
C GLU A 92 -6.28 27.80 3.16
N ASN A 93 -5.61 27.82 2.01
CA ASN A 93 -4.69 28.90 1.62
C ASN A 93 -5.36 30.06 0.86
N SER A 94 -6.69 30.08 0.76
CA SER A 94 -7.46 31.13 0.04
C SER A 94 -7.06 31.30 -1.43
N THR A 95 -6.44 30.27 -2.05
CA THR A 95 -6.02 30.30 -3.46
C THR A 95 -7.13 29.86 -4.42
N MET A 96 -8.26 29.41 -3.88
CA MET A 96 -9.38 28.92 -4.68
C MET A 96 -10.04 30.04 -5.52
N GLU A 97 -10.09 31.26 -4.98
CA GLU A 97 -10.62 32.44 -5.69
C GLU A 97 -9.78 32.76 -6.92
N THR A 98 -8.46 32.74 -6.79
CA THR A 98 -7.52 32.99 -7.90
C THR A 98 -7.67 31.90 -8.98
N LEU A 99 -7.94 30.67 -8.59
CA LEU A 99 -8.15 29.56 -9.52
C LEU A 99 -9.47 29.71 -10.30
N LEU A 100 -10.52 30.24 -9.66
CA LEU A 100 -11.83 30.49 -10.29
C LEU A 100 -11.79 31.64 -11.30
N LEU A 101 -10.84 32.56 -11.17
CA LEU A 101 -10.63 33.67 -12.12
C LEU A 101 -9.90 33.21 -13.39
N ALA A 102 -9.34 32.02 -13.42
CA ALA A 102 -8.68 31.48 -14.61
C ALA A 102 -9.70 31.20 -15.74
N PRO A 103 -9.37 31.54 -17.00
CA PRO A 103 -10.27 31.35 -18.16
C PRO A 103 -10.37 29.88 -18.58
N VAL A 104 -10.60 28.96 -17.61
CA VAL A 104 -10.66 27.52 -17.80
C VAL A 104 -11.89 26.96 -17.11
N SER A 105 -12.58 26.01 -17.75
CA SER A 105 -13.77 25.40 -17.15
C SER A 105 -13.42 24.62 -15.87
N LEU A 106 -14.22 24.77 -14.83
CA LEU A 106 -14.11 24.07 -13.55
C LEU A 106 -13.97 22.55 -13.70
N ARG A 107 -14.68 21.96 -14.65
CA ARG A 107 -14.58 20.51 -14.95
C ARG A 107 -13.19 20.12 -15.41
N ARG A 108 -12.51 20.96 -16.19
CA ARG A 108 -11.15 20.70 -16.68
C ARG A 108 -10.15 20.76 -15.53
N ILE A 109 -10.27 21.76 -14.66
CA ILE A 109 -9.43 21.90 -13.46
C ILE A 109 -9.61 20.68 -12.54
N PHE A 110 -10.86 20.31 -12.27
CA PHE A 110 -11.17 19.16 -11.42
C PHE A 110 -10.57 17.85 -11.97
N ARG A 111 -10.79 17.56 -13.25
CA ARG A 111 -10.23 16.36 -13.90
C ARG A 111 -8.70 16.34 -13.88
N ALA A 112 -8.07 17.47 -14.10
CA ALA A 112 -6.61 17.60 -14.04
C ALA A 112 -6.07 17.32 -12.63
N LYS A 113 -6.74 17.79 -11.57
CA LYS A 113 -6.36 17.51 -10.18
C LYS A 113 -6.52 16.03 -9.82
N VAL A 114 -7.66 15.44 -10.17
CA VAL A 114 -7.89 14.00 -9.95
C VAL A 114 -6.81 13.20 -10.66
N ALA A 115 -6.55 13.48 -11.94
CA ALA A 115 -5.51 12.79 -12.70
C ALA A 115 -4.11 12.97 -12.09
N ALA A 116 -3.79 14.17 -11.63
CA ALA A 116 -2.48 14.45 -11.00
C ALA A 116 -2.30 13.67 -9.69
N CYS A 117 -3.34 13.62 -8.84
CA CYS A 117 -3.30 12.86 -7.58
C CYS A 117 -3.19 11.34 -7.85
N THR A 118 -3.95 10.84 -8.82
CA THR A 118 -3.90 9.43 -9.23
C THR A 118 -2.52 9.07 -9.78
N LEU A 119 -1.96 9.87 -10.69
CA LEU A 119 -0.63 9.64 -11.25
C LEU A 119 0.46 9.65 -10.18
N LEU A 120 0.41 10.61 -9.25
CA LEU A 120 1.37 10.69 -8.15
C LEU A 120 1.33 9.43 -7.27
N SER A 121 0.14 8.93 -6.99
CA SER A 121 -0.07 7.72 -6.20
C SER A 121 0.48 6.47 -6.93
N LEU A 122 0.19 6.32 -8.22
CA LEU A 122 0.71 5.20 -9.02
C LEU A 122 2.24 5.24 -9.17
N ILE A 123 2.83 6.43 -9.29
CA ILE A 123 4.29 6.58 -9.30
C ILE A 123 4.89 6.14 -7.95
N ALA A 124 4.31 6.60 -6.84
CA ALA A 124 4.75 6.20 -5.51
C ALA A 124 4.65 4.69 -5.30
N GLU A 125 3.58 4.07 -5.78
CA GLU A 125 3.40 2.62 -5.75
C GLU A 125 4.46 1.89 -6.59
N ALA A 126 4.69 2.32 -7.82
CA ALA A 126 5.70 1.72 -8.69
C ALA A 126 7.12 1.78 -8.09
N VAL A 127 7.48 2.93 -7.49
CA VAL A 127 8.77 3.10 -6.81
C VAL A 127 8.86 2.19 -5.57
N SER A 128 7.78 2.10 -4.78
CA SER A 128 7.71 1.23 -3.61
C SER A 128 7.77 -0.24 -4.00
N LEU A 129 7.12 -0.63 -5.10
CA LEU A 129 7.19 -1.99 -5.65
C LEU A 129 8.61 -2.34 -6.09
N ALA A 130 9.31 -1.43 -6.75
CA ALA A 130 10.69 -1.65 -7.15
C ALA A 130 11.62 -1.84 -5.93
N ALA A 131 11.44 -1.01 -4.89
CA ALA A 131 12.19 -1.13 -3.64
C ALA A 131 11.92 -2.45 -2.92
N PHE A 132 10.64 -2.85 -2.79
CA PHE A 132 10.25 -4.12 -2.21
C PHE A 132 10.78 -5.31 -3.01
N SER A 133 10.65 -5.29 -4.33
CA SER A 133 11.14 -6.35 -5.22
C SER A 133 12.64 -6.54 -5.08
N ALA A 134 13.42 -5.45 -4.96
CA ALA A 134 14.87 -5.53 -4.76
C ALA A 134 15.22 -6.28 -3.46
N VAL A 135 14.50 -5.99 -2.36
CA VAL A 135 14.70 -6.68 -1.08
C VAL A 135 14.29 -8.16 -1.18
N MET A 136 13.14 -8.44 -1.81
CA MET A 136 12.64 -9.82 -1.95
C MET A 136 13.53 -10.68 -2.87
N ILE A 137 14.08 -10.11 -3.94
CA ILE A 137 15.06 -10.80 -4.80
C ILE A 137 16.32 -11.14 -3.99
N THR A 138 16.82 -10.20 -3.18
CA THR A 138 17.96 -10.46 -2.30
C THR A 138 17.66 -11.58 -1.31
N GLY A 139 16.46 -11.58 -0.71
CA GLY A 139 15.99 -12.62 0.19
C GLY A 139 15.88 -14.00 -0.50
N SER A 140 15.33 -14.05 -1.71
CA SER A 140 15.19 -15.30 -2.45
C SER A 140 16.55 -15.91 -2.82
N ILE A 141 17.54 -15.09 -3.17
CA ILE A 141 18.92 -15.54 -3.43
C ILE A 141 19.57 -16.06 -2.14
N LEU A 142 19.45 -15.34 -1.02
CA LEU A 142 20.04 -15.71 0.27
C LEU A 142 19.48 -17.04 0.83
N PHE A 143 18.18 -17.27 0.67
CA PHE A 143 17.49 -18.43 1.22
C PHE A 143 17.17 -19.52 0.19
N SER A 144 17.67 -19.38 -1.06
CA SER A 144 17.46 -20.32 -2.18
C SER A 144 15.98 -20.65 -2.41
N MET A 145 15.15 -19.61 -2.46
CA MET A 145 13.70 -19.72 -2.60
C MET A 145 13.23 -19.36 -4.02
N PRO A 146 12.12 -19.98 -4.49
CA PRO A 146 11.52 -19.56 -5.75
C PRO A 146 10.99 -18.13 -5.65
N PHE A 147 10.93 -17.46 -6.79
CA PHE A 147 10.46 -16.09 -6.90
C PHE A 147 8.94 -16.03 -6.69
N TYR A 148 8.48 -15.21 -5.73
CA TYR A 148 7.08 -15.22 -5.25
C TYR A 148 6.11 -14.31 -6.01
N PHE A 149 6.51 -13.67 -7.08
CA PHE A 149 5.60 -12.86 -7.89
C PHE A 149 4.75 -13.73 -8.81
N ASN A 150 3.56 -14.10 -8.33
CA ASN A 150 2.56 -14.88 -9.05
C ASN A 150 1.54 -13.95 -9.74
N GLY A 151 0.59 -14.55 -10.47
CA GLY A 151 -0.52 -13.85 -11.09
C GLY A 151 -1.32 -12.97 -10.11
N SER A 152 -1.45 -13.37 -8.84
CA SER A 152 -2.09 -12.58 -7.79
C SER A 152 -1.43 -11.23 -7.57
N TRP A 153 -0.10 -11.13 -7.65
CA TRP A 153 0.63 -9.87 -7.58
C TRP A 153 0.34 -8.96 -8.77
N ALA A 154 0.19 -9.53 -9.97
CA ALA A 154 -0.20 -8.75 -11.14
C ALA A 154 -1.60 -8.14 -10.99
N VAL A 155 -2.58 -8.93 -10.49
CA VAL A 155 -3.93 -8.42 -10.19
C VAL A 155 -3.88 -7.33 -9.12
N LEU A 156 -3.08 -7.50 -8.08
CA LEU A 156 -2.93 -6.52 -7.00
C LEU A 156 -2.39 -5.20 -7.55
N VAL A 157 -1.31 -5.22 -8.31
CA VAL A 157 -0.64 -4.01 -8.80
C VAL A 157 -1.41 -3.33 -9.93
N PHE A 158 -1.93 -4.09 -10.89
CA PHE A 158 -2.55 -3.50 -12.09
C PHE A 158 -4.04 -3.27 -11.97
N LEU A 159 -4.75 -3.97 -11.09
CA LEU A 159 -6.20 -3.83 -10.93
C LEU A 159 -6.59 -3.23 -9.58
N LEU A 160 -6.14 -3.81 -8.47
CA LEU A 160 -6.56 -3.39 -7.13
C LEU A 160 -5.97 -2.03 -6.74
N ALA A 161 -4.70 -1.81 -6.96
CA ALA A 161 -4.06 -0.58 -6.53
C ALA A 161 -4.57 0.67 -7.26
N PRO A 162 -4.77 0.68 -8.60
CA PRO A 162 -5.44 1.79 -9.28
C PRO A 162 -6.88 2.01 -8.80
N SER A 163 -7.62 0.93 -8.50
CA SER A 163 -8.99 1.01 -7.98
C SER A 163 -9.03 1.66 -6.59
N VAL A 164 -8.14 1.25 -5.70
CA VAL A 164 -7.98 1.83 -4.35
C VAL A 164 -7.53 3.29 -4.43
N THR A 165 -6.63 3.62 -5.35
CA THR A 165 -6.21 5.00 -5.62
C THR A 165 -7.40 5.89 -6.00
N LEU A 166 -8.21 5.45 -6.95
CA LEU A 166 -9.41 6.19 -7.38
C LEU A 166 -10.43 6.33 -6.24
N LEU A 167 -10.61 5.26 -5.45
CA LEU A 167 -11.47 5.30 -4.28
C LEU A 167 -10.97 6.34 -3.26
N GLY A 168 -9.67 6.36 -2.97
CA GLY A 168 -9.05 7.34 -2.07
C GLY A 168 -9.24 8.78 -2.53
N VAL A 169 -8.97 9.07 -3.81
CA VAL A 169 -9.18 10.40 -4.39
C VAL A 169 -10.66 10.81 -4.34
N THR A 170 -11.56 9.91 -4.74
CA THR A 170 -13.01 10.19 -4.76
C THR A 170 -13.54 10.46 -3.36
N PHE A 171 -13.16 9.66 -2.39
CA PHE A 171 -13.52 9.85 -0.99
C PHE A 171 -13.02 11.20 -0.46
N MET A 172 -11.78 11.55 -0.78
CA MET A 172 -11.20 12.82 -0.36
C MET A 172 -11.92 14.02 -0.98
N VAL A 173 -12.32 13.92 -2.24
CA VAL A 173 -13.16 14.94 -2.89
C VAL A 173 -14.48 15.12 -2.14
N LEU A 174 -15.14 14.06 -1.74
CA LEU A 174 -16.39 14.11 -0.97
C LEU A 174 -16.20 14.77 0.39
N ILE A 175 -15.11 14.47 1.08
CA ILE A 175 -14.80 15.05 2.40
C ILE A 175 -14.36 16.52 2.29
N SER A 176 -13.71 16.89 1.19
CA SER A 176 -13.15 18.23 1.00
C SER A 176 -14.17 19.36 1.21
N GLY A 177 -15.45 19.09 0.92
CA GLY A 177 -16.54 20.06 1.15
C GLY A 177 -16.86 20.31 2.63
N ARG A 178 -16.52 19.38 3.53
CA ARG A 178 -16.84 19.43 4.96
C ARG A 178 -15.65 19.76 5.85
N SER A 179 -14.44 19.43 5.42
CA SER A 179 -13.20 19.62 6.20
C SER A 179 -12.78 21.08 6.20
N LYS A 180 -12.31 21.57 7.34
CA LYS A 180 -11.80 22.92 7.53
C LYS A 180 -10.33 23.05 7.17
N SER A 181 -9.54 21.97 7.34
CA SER A 181 -8.11 21.94 7.04
C SER A 181 -7.71 20.65 6.32
N SER A 182 -6.57 20.69 5.63
CA SER A 182 -5.99 19.53 4.96
C SER A 182 -5.66 18.41 5.96
N MET A 183 -5.24 18.77 7.17
CA MET A 183 -4.93 17.81 8.24
C MET A 183 -6.18 17.08 8.72
N GLU A 184 -7.29 17.80 8.94
CA GLU A 184 -8.58 17.21 9.31
C GLU A 184 -9.08 16.23 8.24
N ALA A 185 -8.97 16.62 6.97
CA ALA A 185 -9.32 15.77 5.85
C ALA A 185 -8.49 14.49 5.80
N MET A 186 -7.17 14.60 6.03
CA MET A 186 -6.28 13.43 6.08
C MET A 186 -6.61 12.49 7.25
N GLN A 187 -6.90 13.01 8.43
CA GLN A 187 -7.33 12.21 9.58
C GLN A 187 -8.63 11.47 9.29
N THR A 188 -9.61 12.14 8.69
CA THR A 188 -10.88 11.52 8.29
C THR A 188 -10.67 10.42 7.25
N SER A 189 -9.69 10.57 6.36
CA SER A 189 -9.36 9.52 5.37
C SER A 189 -8.85 8.24 6.01
N GLY A 190 -8.36 8.29 7.24
CA GLY A 190 -7.95 7.12 8.02
C GLY A 190 -9.05 6.07 8.16
N TYR A 191 -10.32 6.49 8.12
CA TYR A 191 -11.45 5.54 8.13
C TYR A 191 -11.47 4.60 6.91
N LEU A 192 -10.88 5.00 5.78
CA LEU A 192 -10.74 4.12 4.61
C LEU A 192 -9.73 3.00 4.81
N VAL A 193 -8.81 3.16 5.74
CA VAL A 193 -7.82 2.14 6.08
C VAL A 193 -8.46 1.01 6.88
N LEU A 194 -9.49 1.30 7.69
CA LEU A 194 -10.15 0.32 8.56
C LEU A 194 -10.65 -0.93 7.84
N PRO A 195 -11.39 -0.85 6.71
CA PRO A 195 -11.83 -2.06 6.01
C PRO A 195 -10.66 -2.89 5.48
N ILE A 196 -9.57 -2.26 5.05
CA ILE A 196 -8.36 -2.98 4.58
C ILE A 196 -7.73 -3.72 5.77
N VAL A 197 -7.56 -3.05 6.91
CA VAL A 197 -7.02 -3.69 8.12
C VAL A 197 -7.92 -4.82 8.61
N LEU A 198 -9.24 -4.64 8.59
CA LEU A 198 -10.20 -5.68 8.98
C LEU A 198 -10.13 -6.91 8.07
N LEU A 199 -9.97 -6.73 6.77
CA LEU A 199 -9.76 -7.85 5.84
C LEU A 199 -8.50 -8.63 6.19
N PHE A 200 -7.39 -7.95 6.52
CA PHE A 200 -6.15 -8.62 6.90
C PHE A 200 -6.24 -9.32 8.26
N VAL A 201 -6.83 -8.67 9.25
CA VAL A 201 -7.07 -9.31 10.57
C VAL A 201 -7.96 -10.53 10.40
N GLY A 202 -9.02 -10.45 9.58
CA GLY A 202 -9.89 -11.57 9.25
C GLY A 202 -9.16 -12.72 8.58
N GLN A 203 -8.19 -12.42 7.71
CA GLN A 203 -7.35 -13.42 7.05
C GLN A 203 -6.42 -14.14 8.06
N PHE A 204 -5.80 -13.41 8.98
CA PHE A 204 -4.95 -13.99 10.03
C PHE A 204 -5.73 -14.82 11.05
N THR A 205 -6.96 -14.44 11.36
CA THR A 205 -7.81 -15.19 12.30
C THR A 205 -8.52 -16.39 11.67
N GLY A 206 -8.30 -16.64 10.37
CA GLY A 206 -8.97 -17.73 9.64
C GLY A 206 -10.48 -17.53 9.44
N LEU A 207 -11.02 -16.36 9.83
CA LEU A 207 -12.42 -16.00 9.63
C LEU A 207 -12.78 -15.86 8.15
N PHE A 208 -11.82 -15.44 7.34
CA PHE A 208 -11.91 -15.40 5.90
C PHE A 208 -10.72 -16.18 5.33
N THR A 209 -10.95 -17.43 4.98
CA THR A 209 -10.05 -18.08 4.04
C THR A 209 -10.24 -17.35 2.71
N LEU A 210 -9.49 -16.29 2.50
CA LEU A 210 -9.32 -15.71 1.17
C LEU A 210 -8.58 -16.74 0.34
N GLY A 211 -9.27 -17.84 0.05
CA GLY A 211 -8.83 -18.77 -0.95
C GLY A 211 -8.66 -18.06 -2.28
N PRO A 212 -8.01 -18.65 -3.26
CA PRO A 212 -7.77 -18.06 -4.58
C PRO A 212 -9.03 -17.51 -5.25
N PHE A 213 -10.21 -17.79 -4.71
CA PHE A 213 -11.52 -17.38 -5.24
C PHE A 213 -11.86 -15.88 -5.02
N LEU A 214 -11.15 -15.16 -4.16
CA LEU A 214 -11.39 -13.73 -3.93
C LEU A 214 -10.28 -12.85 -4.56
N LEU A 215 -9.23 -13.49 -5.08
CA LEU A 215 -8.17 -12.85 -5.86
C LEU A 215 -8.33 -13.11 -7.38
N PHE A 216 -9.42 -13.78 -7.78
CA PHE A 216 -9.82 -13.96 -9.18
C PHE A 216 -11.13 -13.24 -9.45
#